data_63322b119008888abef7e8d64e3d9eda
#
_entry.id   63322b119008888abef7e8d64e3d9eda
#
_cell.length_a   1.000
_cell.length_b   1.000
_cell.length_c   1.000
_cell.angle_alpha   90.00
_cell.angle_beta   90.00
_cell.angle_gamma   90.00
#
_symmetry.space_group_name_H-M   'P 1'
#
loop_
_entity.id
_entity.type
_entity.pdbx_description
1 polymer ?
#
loop_
_entity_poly.entity_id
_entity_poly.type
_entity_poly.pdbx_seq_one_letter_code
_entity_poly.pdbx_strand_id
1 'polypeptide(L)'
;MAKISGRRPGRAATRLAAAAITAALVATGASAAFAAEPGDAPLFGLSGVDASGNAYTYAPQGDGTLSARVKIDSGWTGLAFVGQVDNNADNIADGRWQLGTAGNIYYYEGNSPAKKIGYGWDTYNTVVSVGQFGGGEGGDLLTRDDKGDVYLYLGYGDGTVTKRLKVGYGWDIYTQIAGNGDLDGDGKNDLVARDKSGVLWLYKGTGDQKAPYAKRTKIGSGWNQYNNLFAAGDLNMDGRTDLVARNEKGELYLYAGTGNAAAPYKAKALIGTSGWNTYRLFF
;
A
#
# COMPACT_ATOMS: atom_id res chain seq x y z
N MET A 1 12.09 1.06 -48.78
CA MET A 1 11.43 0.32 -47.67
C MET A 1 11.19 1.30 -46.50
N ALA A 2 9.99 1.82 -46.40
CA ALA A 2 9.62 2.78 -45.36
C ALA A 2 9.06 2.03 -44.15
N LYS A 3 9.64 2.23 -42.93
CA LYS A 3 9.11 1.72 -41.66
C LYS A 3 7.93 2.58 -41.24
N ILE A 4 6.74 2.01 -41.22
CA ILE A 4 5.55 2.62 -40.66
C ILE A 4 5.61 2.45 -39.15
N SER A 5 5.82 3.54 -38.42
CA SER A 5 5.69 3.58 -36.94
C SER A 5 4.19 3.64 -36.58
N GLY A 6 3.61 2.52 -36.19
CA GLY A 6 2.25 2.47 -35.67
C GLY A 6 2.18 3.12 -34.27
N ARG A 7 1.50 4.26 -34.15
CA ARG A 7 1.07 4.80 -32.85
C ARG A 7 0.00 3.85 -32.28
N ARG A 8 0.26 3.29 -31.09
CA ARG A 8 -0.73 2.51 -30.34
C ARG A 8 -1.83 3.42 -29.79
N PRO A 9 -3.11 3.03 -29.81
CA PRO A 9 -4.20 3.83 -29.26
C PRO A 9 -4.10 3.91 -27.72
N GLY A 10 -4.56 5.04 -27.18
CA GLY A 10 -4.37 5.46 -25.82
C GLY A 10 -4.85 4.47 -24.74
N ARG A 11 -3.97 4.21 -23.80
CA ARG A 11 -4.11 3.30 -22.66
C ARG A 11 -5.23 3.66 -21.67
N ALA A 12 -5.73 4.92 -21.68
CA ALA A 12 -6.68 5.43 -20.69
C ALA A 12 -8.08 4.78 -20.76
N ALA A 13 -8.57 4.44 -21.95
CA ALA A 13 -9.90 3.86 -22.11
C ALA A 13 -9.99 2.41 -21.62
N THR A 14 -8.89 1.65 -21.73
CA THR A 14 -8.83 0.25 -21.27
C THR A 14 -8.76 0.14 -19.75
N ARG A 15 -8.15 1.12 -19.06
CA ARG A 15 -8.01 1.15 -17.58
C ARG A 15 -9.34 1.45 -16.86
N LEU A 16 -10.17 2.37 -17.41
CA LEU A 16 -11.47 2.68 -16.83
C LEU A 16 -12.44 1.48 -16.83
N ALA A 17 -12.38 0.62 -17.84
CA ALA A 17 -13.20 -0.58 -17.90
C ALA A 17 -12.75 -1.65 -16.89
N ALA A 18 -11.42 -1.80 -16.68
CA ALA A 18 -10.86 -2.75 -15.73
C ALA A 18 -11.22 -2.41 -14.27
N ALA A 19 -11.10 -1.15 -13.89
CA ALA A 19 -11.36 -0.71 -12.52
C ALA A 19 -12.85 -0.82 -12.11
N ALA A 20 -13.77 -0.54 -13.03
CA ALA A 20 -15.21 -0.70 -12.76
C ALA A 20 -15.58 -2.17 -12.48
N ILE A 21 -14.90 -3.12 -13.13
CA ILE A 21 -15.12 -4.55 -12.95
C ILE A 21 -14.45 -5.04 -11.66
N THR A 22 -13.26 -4.55 -11.32
CA THR A 22 -12.55 -4.93 -10.08
C THR A 22 -13.32 -4.50 -8.83
N ALA A 23 -13.91 -3.30 -8.83
CA ALA A 23 -14.72 -2.82 -7.72
C ALA A 23 -16.00 -3.67 -7.50
N ALA A 24 -16.61 -4.16 -8.58
CA ALA A 24 -17.78 -5.04 -8.50
C ALA A 24 -17.41 -6.46 -8.03
N LEU A 25 -16.23 -6.95 -8.40
CA LEU A 25 -15.75 -8.31 -8.08
C LEU A 25 -15.24 -8.46 -6.65
N VAL A 26 -14.64 -7.41 -6.05
CA VAL A 26 -14.28 -7.41 -4.62
C VAL A 26 -15.51 -7.56 -3.73
N ALA A 27 -16.67 -7.04 -4.18
CA ALA A 27 -17.93 -7.20 -3.47
C ALA A 27 -18.57 -8.60 -3.63
N THR A 28 -18.20 -9.37 -4.66
CA THR A 28 -18.79 -10.69 -4.97
C THR A 28 -17.87 -11.89 -4.75
N GLY A 29 -16.60 -11.65 -4.36
CA GLY A 29 -15.62 -12.73 -4.12
C GLY A 29 -15.14 -13.45 -5.39
N ALA A 30 -15.36 -12.89 -6.58
CA ALA A 30 -14.87 -13.44 -7.85
C ALA A 30 -13.81 -12.51 -8.45
N SER A 31 -12.57 -12.97 -8.50
CA SER A 31 -11.48 -12.26 -9.18
C SER A 31 -11.55 -12.53 -10.70
N ALA A 32 -11.73 -11.48 -11.50
CA ALA A 32 -11.35 -11.55 -12.91
C ALA A 32 -9.88 -11.16 -12.99
N ALA A 33 -9.05 -12.07 -13.44
CA ALA A 33 -7.65 -11.78 -13.70
C ALA A 33 -7.53 -10.80 -14.88
N PHE A 34 -7.11 -9.59 -14.59
CA PHE A 34 -6.62 -8.65 -15.60
C PHE A 34 -5.10 -8.66 -15.49
N ALA A 35 -4.43 -9.05 -16.58
CA ALA A 35 -2.99 -8.90 -16.64
C ALA A 35 -2.65 -7.41 -16.62
N ALA A 36 -1.97 -6.95 -15.55
CA ALA A 36 -1.38 -5.63 -15.52
C ALA A 36 -0.18 -5.58 -16.47
N GLU A 37 0.04 -4.43 -17.09
CA GLU A 37 1.24 -4.22 -17.90
C GLU A 37 2.44 -3.94 -16.98
N PRO A 38 3.67 -4.41 -17.32
CA PRO A 38 4.86 -4.10 -16.52
C PRO A 38 5.04 -2.59 -16.33
N GLY A 39 5.18 -2.15 -15.10
CA GLY A 39 5.34 -0.75 -14.71
C GLY A 39 4.04 -0.03 -14.35
N ASP A 40 2.90 -0.71 -14.34
CA ASP A 40 1.67 -0.16 -13.77
C ASP A 40 1.75 -0.21 -12.23
N ALA A 41 1.23 0.82 -11.55
CA ALA A 41 1.19 0.85 -10.09
C ALA A 41 0.09 -0.08 -9.53
N PRO A 42 0.20 -0.55 -8.28
CA PRO A 42 -0.80 -1.40 -7.67
C PRO A 42 -2.20 -0.75 -7.69
N LEU A 43 -3.20 -1.50 -8.13
CA LEU A 43 -4.62 -1.09 -8.18
C LEU A 43 -5.37 -1.67 -6.97
N PHE A 44 -5.01 -1.23 -5.77
CA PHE A 44 -5.68 -1.64 -4.55
C PHE A 44 -6.84 -0.69 -4.24
N GLY A 45 -7.96 -1.24 -3.76
CA GLY A 45 -9.04 -0.41 -3.22
C GLY A 45 -8.62 0.21 -1.89
N LEU A 46 -9.03 1.46 -1.64
CA LEU A 46 -8.90 2.04 -0.33
C LEU A 46 -9.83 1.34 0.64
N SER A 47 -9.30 0.74 1.67
CA SER A 47 -10.08 0.02 2.68
C SER A 47 -9.81 0.53 4.09
N GLY A 48 -10.78 0.38 4.99
CA GLY A 48 -10.62 0.80 6.38
C GLY A 48 -11.44 -0.01 7.36
N VAL A 49 -10.92 -0.15 8.57
CA VAL A 49 -11.61 -0.80 9.70
C VAL A 49 -12.03 0.26 10.71
N ASP A 50 -13.32 0.33 11.02
CA ASP A 50 -13.85 1.25 12.03
C ASP A 50 -13.58 0.77 13.47
N ALA A 51 -13.91 1.60 14.47
CA ALA A 51 -13.74 1.27 15.88
C ALA A 51 -14.58 0.07 16.34
N SER A 52 -15.68 -0.21 15.66
CA SER A 52 -16.55 -1.37 15.92
C SER A 52 -16.07 -2.65 15.25
N GLY A 53 -14.98 -2.59 14.49
CA GLY A 53 -14.42 -3.72 13.76
C GLY A 53 -15.14 -4.05 12.47
N ASN A 54 -15.92 -3.13 11.92
CA ASN A 54 -16.47 -3.29 10.58
C ASN A 54 -15.42 -2.86 9.55
N ALA A 55 -15.22 -3.67 8.53
CA ALA A 55 -14.35 -3.38 7.40
C ALA A 55 -15.15 -2.87 6.20
N TYR A 56 -14.66 -1.82 5.59
CA TYR A 56 -15.27 -1.19 4.42
C TYR A 56 -14.20 -0.99 3.34
N THR A 57 -14.65 -1.01 2.09
CA THR A 57 -13.82 -0.65 0.93
C THR A 57 -14.45 0.46 0.11
N TYR A 58 -13.61 1.17 -0.59
CA TYR A 58 -13.93 2.27 -1.50
C TYR A 58 -13.19 2.01 -2.82
N ALA A 59 -13.93 1.94 -3.91
CA ALA A 59 -13.31 1.79 -5.22
C ALA A 59 -12.82 3.13 -5.75
N PRO A 60 -11.62 3.19 -6.34
CA PRO A 60 -11.15 4.35 -7.09
C PRO A 60 -12.06 4.58 -8.31
N GLN A 61 -12.33 5.87 -8.64
CA GLN A 61 -13.18 6.26 -9.77
C GLN A 61 -12.38 6.71 -11.01
N GLY A 62 -11.03 6.72 -10.91
CA GLY A 62 -10.15 7.12 -12.00
C GLY A 62 -9.91 8.63 -12.14
N ASP A 63 -10.59 9.44 -11.36
CA ASP A 63 -10.42 10.90 -11.30
C ASP A 63 -9.88 11.40 -9.95
N GLY A 64 -9.41 10.45 -9.12
CA GLY A 64 -8.94 10.71 -7.77
C GLY A 64 -10.06 10.74 -6.72
N THR A 65 -11.32 10.54 -7.11
CA THR A 65 -12.43 10.38 -6.17
C THR A 65 -12.68 8.91 -5.83
N LEU A 66 -13.45 8.69 -4.78
CA LEU A 66 -13.77 7.36 -4.26
C LEU A 66 -15.26 7.07 -4.38
N SER A 67 -15.62 5.82 -4.63
CA SER A 67 -17.01 5.35 -4.60
C SER A 67 -17.64 5.52 -3.21
N ALA A 68 -18.96 5.34 -3.11
CA ALA A 68 -19.60 5.08 -1.84
C ALA A 68 -18.97 3.83 -1.18
N ARG A 69 -18.84 3.86 0.16
CA ARG A 69 -18.29 2.71 0.90
C ARG A 69 -19.16 1.47 0.78
N VAL A 70 -18.50 0.33 0.66
CA VAL A 70 -19.12 -0.98 0.71
C VAL A 70 -18.60 -1.71 1.95
N LYS A 71 -19.50 -2.24 2.79
CA LYS A 71 -19.09 -3.08 3.91
C LYS A 71 -18.67 -4.45 3.38
N ILE A 72 -17.43 -4.86 3.70
CA ILE A 72 -16.85 -6.12 3.22
C ILE A 72 -16.78 -7.19 4.31
N ASP A 73 -16.71 -6.79 5.62
CA ASP A 73 -16.62 -7.75 6.72
C ASP A 73 -16.92 -7.08 8.08
N SER A 74 -16.86 -7.86 9.17
CA SER A 74 -17.03 -7.40 10.55
C SER A 74 -16.25 -8.31 11.53
N GLY A 75 -16.18 -7.90 12.80
CA GLY A 75 -15.47 -8.67 13.83
C GLY A 75 -13.96 -8.41 13.90
N TRP A 76 -13.46 -7.37 13.25
CA TRP A 76 -12.03 -7.06 13.14
C TRP A 76 -11.50 -6.17 14.30
N THR A 77 -12.16 -6.15 15.45
CA THR A 77 -11.77 -5.32 16.61
C THR A 77 -10.38 -5.64 17.16
N GLY A 78 -9.98 -6.92 17.12
CA GLY A 78 -8.69 -7.40 17.65
C GLY A 78 -7.52 -7.34 16.67
N LEU A 79 -7.63 -6.62 15.53
CA LEU A 79 -6.53 -6.50 14.58
C LEU A 79 -5.65 -5.29 14.89
N ALA A 80 -4.33 -5.48 14.83
CA ALA A 80 -3.32 -4.43 14.92
C ALA A 80 -2.90 -3.91 13.54
N PHE A 81 -2.95 -4.78 12.51
CA PHE A 81 -2.58 -4.44 11.14
C PHE A 81 -3.41 -5.26 10.15
N VAL A 82 -3.69 -4.65 9.01
CA VAL A 82 -4.17 -5.29 7.79
C VAL A 82 -3.37 -4.72 6.63
N GLY A 83 -2.94 -5.57 5.71
CA GLY A 83 -2.26 -5.16 4.49
C GLY A 83 -2.70 -6.00 3.31
N GLN A 84 -3.00 -5.36 2.19
CA GLN A 84 -3.24 -6.04 0.92
C GLN A 84 -1.92 -6.55 0.36
N VAL A 85 -1.96 -7.65 -0.39
CA VAL A 85 -0.80 -8.25 -1.02
C VAL A 85 -1.13 -8.74 -2.42
N ASP A 86 -0.25 -8.41 -3.33
CA ASP A 86 -0.13 -8.97 -4.66
C ASP A 86 0.95 -10.06 -4.61
N ASN A 87 0.58 -11.31 -4.91
CA ASN A 87 1.47 -12.46 -4.84
C ASN A 87 2.02 -12.87 -6.21
N ASN A 88 1.46 -12.36 -7.30
CA ASN A 88 1.76 -12.79 -8.68
C ASN A 88 2.30 -11.66 -9.56
N ALA A 89 2.48 -10.46 -9.00
CA ALA A 89 2.97 -9.25 -9.66
C ALA A 89 2.07 -8.75 -10.82
N ASP A 90 0.75 -8.96 -10.71
CA ASP A 90 -0.22 -8.39 -11.66
C ASP A 90 -0.78 -7.04 -11.22
N ASN A 91 -0.27 -6.50 -10.09
CA ASN A 91 -0.67 -5.25 -9.46
C ASN A 91 -2.12 -5.23 -8.92
N ILE A 92 -2.73 -6.40 -8.76
CA ILE A 92 -4.04 -6.58 -8.12
C ILE A 92 -3.84 -7.35 -6.81
N ALA A 93 -4.61 -7.02 -5.79
CA ALA A 93 -4.51 -7.74 -4.53
C ALA A 93 -5.09 -9.15 -4.64
N ASP A 94 -4.26 -10.18 -4.48
CA ASP A 94 -4.67 -11.59 -4.39
C ASP A 94 -5.24 -11.93 -3.03
N GLY A 95 -4.80 -11.20 -2.00
CA GLY A 95 -5.20 -11.47 -0.64
C GLY A 95 -4.82 -10.37 0.34
N ARG A 96 -4.87 -10.71 1.61
CA ARG A 96 -4.51 -9.78 2.68
C ARG A 96 -3.86 -10.50 3.85
N TRP A 97 -2.94 -9.82 4.49
CA TRP A 97 -2.44 -10.19 5.81
C TRP A 97 -3.27 -9.51 6.91
N GLN A 98 -3.49 -10.23 7.98
CA GLN A 98 -4.13 -9.70 9.20
C GLN A 98 -3.28 -10.07 10.41
N LEU A 99 -2.82 -9.08 11.14
CA LEU A 99 -2.12 -9.24 12.41
C LEU A 99 -3.07 -8.94 13.56
N GLY A 100 -3.32 -9.95 14.39
CA GLY A 100 -4.06 -9.77 15.64
C GLY A 100 -3.19 -9.14 16.74
N THR A 101 -3.83 -8.45 17.68
CA THR A 101 -3.14 -7.83 18.84
C THR A 101 -2.41 -8.84 19.74
N ALA A 102 -2.74 -10.15 19.63
CA ALA A 102 -2.02 -11.25 20.29
C ALA A 102 -0.78 -11.73 19.52
N GLY A 103 -0.35 -11.02 18.48
CA GLY A 103 0.87 -11.31 17.72
C GLY A 103 0.76 -12.46 16.72
N ASN A 104 -0.43 -12.99 16.48
CA ASN A 104 -0.63 -13.98 15.41
C ASN A 104 -0.92 -13.26 14.10
N ILE A 105 -0.22 -13.65 13.03
CA ILE A 105 -0.45 -13.15 11.69
C ILE A 105 -0.99 -14.25 10.78
N TYR A 106 -2.00 -13.90 9.99
CA TYR A 106 -2.70 -14.79 9.07
C TYR A 106 -2.74 -14.18 7.67
N TYR A 107 -2.73 -15.03 6.67
CA TYR A 107 -3.03 -14.70 5.28
C TYR A 107 -4.42 -15.20 4.92
N TYR A 108 -5.15 -14.37 4.18
CA TYR A 108 -6.50 -14.64 3.67
C TYR A 108 -6.52 -14.41 2.17
N GLU A 109 -7.02 -15.38 1.42
CA GLU A 109 -7.20 -15.35 -0.02
C GLU A 109 -8.63 -15.72 -0.36
N GLY A 110 -9.39 -14.75 -0.92
CA GLY A 110 -10.80 -14.97 -1.25
C GLY A 110 -11.60 -15.58 -0.10
N ASN A 111 -12.26 -16.70 -0.37
CA ASN A 111 -13.04 -17.49 0.59
C ASN A 111 -12.26 -18.69 1.17
N SER A 112 -10.97 -18.79 0.90
CA SER A 112 -10.13 -19.87 1.43
C SER A 112 -10.00 -19.79 2.96
N PRO A 113 -9.79 -20.92 3.66
CA PRO A 113 -9.50 -20.90 5.09
C PRO A 113 -8.26 -20.05 5.38
N ALA A 114 -8.29 -19.30 6.50
CA ALA A 114 -7.18 -18.50 6.95
C ALA A 114 -5.91 -19.34 7.14
N LYS A 115 -4.81 -18.93 6.54
CA LYS A 115 -3.49 -19.56 6.68
C LYS A 115 -2.69 -18.81 7.74
N LYS A 116 -2.41 -19.45 8.88
CA LYS A 116 -1.51 -18.86 9.89
C LYS A 116 -0.08 -18.86 9.34
N ILE A 117 0.54 -17.68 9.24
CA ILE A 117 1.88 -17.51 8.68
C ILE A 117 2.93 -17.13 9.73
N GLY A 118 2.52 -16.76 10.94
CA GLY A 118 3.47 -16.41 12.00
C GLY A 118 2.82 -16.19 13.37
N TYR A 119 3.68 -16.03 14.37
CA TYR A 119 3.33 -15.68 15.75
C TYR A 119 4.43 -14.81 16.39
N GLY A 120 4.13 -14.17 17.53
CA GLY A 120 5.09 -13.30 18.22
C GLY A 120 5.35 -11.96 17.52
N TRP A 121 4.41 -11.52 16.65
CA TRP A 121 4.52 -10.26 15.92
C TRP A 121 4.04 -9.05 16.75
N ASP A 122 3.55 -9.27 17.96
CA ASP A 122 3.26 -8.23 18.97
C ASP A 122 4.51 -7.49 19.45
N THR A 123 5.71 -8.00 19.11
CA THR A 123 7.00 -7.30 19.30
C THR A 123 7.21 -6.13 18.34
N TYR A 124 6.40 -6.01 17.30
CA TYR A 124 6.51 -4.92 16.32
C TYR A 124 5.49 -3.82 16.57
N ASN A 125 5.97 -2.59 16.65
CA ASN A 125 5.11 -1.41 16.74
C ASN A 125 4.67 -0.88 15.36
N THR A 126 5.27 -1.37 14.29
CA THR A 126 4.95 -1.00 12.92
C THR A 126 5.06 -2.23 12.02
N VAL A 127 4.04 -2.45 11.21
CA VAL A 127 4.02 -3.44 10.12
C VAL A 127 3.47 -2.75 8.89
N VAL A 128 4.12 -2.92 7.74
CA VAL A 128 3.75 -2.30 6.47
C VAL A 128 3.86 -3.33 5.35
N SER A 129 2.82 -3.44 4.52
CA SER A 129 2.90 -4.12 3.22
C SER A 129 3.64 -3.20 2.25
N VAL A 130 4.72 -3.69 1.67
CA VAL A 130 5.65 -2.86 0.89
C VAL A 130 5.80 -3.33 -0.57
N GLY A 131 4.92 -4.24 -1.00
CA GLY A 131 5.02 -4.86 -2.33
C GLY A 131 6.35 -5.61 -2.49
N GLN A 132 6.82 -5.82 -3.69
CA GLN A 132 8.09 -6.50 -3.97
C GLN A 132 9.30 -5.57 -3.70
N PHE A 133 9.54 -5.27 -2.42
CA PHE A 133 10.56 -4.31 -2.00
C PHE A 133 11.97 -4.91 -1.92
N GLY A 134 12.09 -6.15 -1.49
CA GLY A 134 13.39 -6.84 -1.30
C GLY A 134 13.67 -7.93 -2.32
N GLY A 135 12.83 -8.08 -3.35
CA GLY A 135 12.98 -9.10 -4.39
C GLY A 135 12.37 -10.44 -4.01
N GLY A 136 11.30 -10.47 -3.21
CA GLY A 136 10.47 -11.65 -3.00
C GLY A 136 9.73 -12.08 -4.27
N GLU A 137 9.19 -13.30 -4.30
CA GLU A 137 8.33 -13.78 -5.39
C GLU A 137 6.95 -13.12 -5.37
N GLY A 138 6.49 -12.67 -4.19
CA GLY A 138 5.27 -11.91 -3.95
C GLY A 138 5.56 -10.67 -3.11
N GLY A 139 4.50 -10.02 -2.62
CA GLY A 139 4.64 -8.84 -1.77
C GLY A 139 5.37 -9.13 -0.46
N ASP A 140 6.17 -8.19 0.00
CA ASP A 140 7.00 -8.25 1.20
C ASP A 140 6.35 -7.51 2.38
N LEU A 141 6.77 -7.84 3.61
CA LEU A 141 6.41 -7.12 4.82
C LEU A 141 7.63 -6.46 5.45
N LEU A 142 7.53 -5.17 5.73
CA LEU A 142 8.50 -4.44 6.54
C LEU A 142 7.94 -4.28 7.96
N THR A 143 8.79 -4.54 8.96
CA THR A 143 8.41 -4.39 10.37
C THR A 143 9.43 -3.58 11.13
N ARG A 144 8.99 -2.90 12.18
CA ARG A 144 9.87 -2.18 13.10
C ARG A 144 9.53 -2.54 14.54
N ASP A 145 10.55 -2.83 15.34
CA ASP A 145 10.39 -3.05 16.79
C ASP A 145 10.53 -1.75 17.61
N ASP A 146 10.34 -1.85 18.93
CA ASP A 146 10.41 -0.70 19.85
C ASP A 146 11.81 -0.09 19.96
N LYS A 147 12.85 -0.82 19.55
CA LYS A 147 14.23 -0.33 19.53
C LYS A 147 14.57 0.45 18.26
N GLY A 148 13.63 0.49 17.30
CA GLY A 148 13.86 1.09 15.99
C GLY A 148 14.63 0.18 15.03
N ASP A 149 14.75 -1.10 15.35
CA ASP A 149 15.29 -2.10 14.43
C ASP A 149 14.24 -2.45 13.39
N VAL A 150 14.66 -2.50 12.12
CA VAL A 150 13.80 -2.76 10.98
C VAL A 150 14.13 -4.12 10.39
N TYR A 151 13.06 -4.89 10.12
CA TYR A 151 13.18 -6.22 9.55
C TYR A 151 12.32 -6.34 8.29
N LEU A 152 12.83 -7.09 7.32
CA LEU A 152 12.16 -7.44 6.08
C LEU A 152 11.81 -8.93 6.09
N TYR A 153 10.62 -9.24 5.62
CA TYR A 153 10.12 -10.57 5.35
C TYR A 153 9.75 -10.63 3.88
N LEU A 154 10.40 -11.50 3.11
CA LEU A 154 10.11 -11.66 1.68
C LEU A 154 8.90 -12.59 1.48
N GLY A 155 8.02 -12.23 0.55
CA GLY A 155 6.90 -13.08 0.16
C GLY A 155 7.33 -14.23 -0.75
N TYR A 156 6.66 -15.39 -0.58
CA TYR A 156 6.85 -16.58 -1.43
C TYR A 156 5.83 -16.69 -2.56
N GLY A 157 5.03 -15.65 -2.83
CA GLY A 157 3.99 -15.70 -3.85
C GLY A 157 2.75 -16.53 -3.47
N ASP A 158 2.65 -17.01 -2.24
CA ASP A 158 1.53 -17.80 -1.70
C ASP A 158 0.96 -17.22 -0.40
N GLY A 159 1.27 -15.96 -0.13
CA GLY A 159 0.91 -15.25 1.09
C GLY A 159 1.75 -15.60 2.32
N THR A 160 2.63 -16.61 2.23
CA THR A 160 3.63 -16.87 3.29
C THR A 160 4.87 -16.03 3.10
N VAL A 161 5.65 -15.90 4.17
CA VAL A 161 6.84 -15.05 4.18
C VAL A 161 8.05 -15.79 4.75
N THR A 162 9.25 -15.34 4.39
CA THR A 162 10.52 -15.87 4.89
C THR A 162 10.70 -15.62 6.38
N LYS A 163 11.79 -16.12 6.96
CA LYS A 163 12.31 -15.64 8.24
C LYS A 163 12.73 -14.17 8.09
N ARG A 164 12.58 -13.40 9.19
CA ARG A 164 12.98 -11.98 9.21
C ARG A 164 14.46 -11.80 8.90
N LEU A 165 14.75 -10.79 8.11
CA LEU A 165 16.09 -10.28 7.86
C LEU A 165 16.18 -8.87 8.45
N LYS A 166 17.14 -8.61 9.35
CA LYS A 166 17.38 -7.26 9.86
C LYS A 166 18.02 -6.41 8.75
N VAL A 167 17.34 -5.33 8.38
CA VAL A 167 17.74 -4.46 7.26
C VAL A 167 18.05 -3.03 7.68
N GLY A 168 17.79 -2.67 8.94
CA GLY A 168 18.07 -1.34 9.43
C GLY A 168 17.97 -1.20 10.94
N TYR A 169 18.36 -0.02 11.43
CA TYR A 169 18.26 0.37 12.83
C TYR A 169 18.08 1.90 12.94
N GLY A 170 17.66 2.38 14.13
CA GLY A 170 17.48 3.82 14.37
C GLY A 170 16.24 4.40 13.67
N TRP A 171 15.25 3.56 13.33
CA TRP A 171 14.01 4.01 12.70
C TRP A 171 12.94 4.47 13.72
N ASP A 172 13.25 4.47 15.02
CA ASP A 172 12.43 5.07 16.09
C ASP A 172 12.23 6.59 15.93
N ILE A 173 13.01 7.22 15.07
CA ILE A 173 12.84 8.64 14.67
C ILE A 173 11.58 8.86 13.81
N TYR A 174 11.05 7.81 13.15
CA TYR A 174 9.89 7.93 12.29
C TYR A 174 8.58 7.66 13.03
N THR A 175 7.59 8.51 12.80
CA THR A 175 6.24 8.40 13.36
C THR A 175 5.28 7.67 12.43
N GLN A 176 5.56 7.68 11.12
CA GLN A 176 4.77 7.02 10.09
C GLN A 176 5.71 6.44 9.02
N ILE A 177 5.38 5.25 8.52
CA ILE A 177 6.04 4.60 7.40
C ILE A 177 4.92 4.13 6.48
N ALA A 178 5.02 4.42 5.19
CA ALA A 178 4.11 3.95 4.16
C ALA A 178 4.91 3.52 2.93
N GLY A 179 4.44 2.54 2.22
CA GLY A 179 5.04 2.03 0.99
C GLY A 179 4.06 1.09 0.32
N ASN A 180 4.30 0.80 -0.89
CA ASN A 180 3.65 -0.15 -1.80
C ASN A 180 3.53 0.47 -3.19
N GLY A 181 4.63 0.46 -3.90
CA GLY A 181 4.72 0.87 -5.29
C GLY A 181 5.89 1.79 -5.58
N ASP A 182 6.14 1.98 -6.85
CA ASP A 182 7.23 2.78 -7.41
C ASP A 182 6.86 4.27 -7.41
N LEU A 183 7.62 5.08 -6.67
CA LEU A 183 7.40 6.53 -6.57
C LEU A 183 8.32 7.33 -7.48
N ASP A 184 9.41 6.73 -7.97
CA ASP A 184 10.41 7.43 -8.76
C ASP A 184 10.50 6.99 -10.21
N GLY A 185 9.79 5.95 -10.60
CA GLY A 185 9.68 5.45 -11.98
C GLY A 185 10.79 4.49 -12.38
N ASP A 186 11.54 3.91 -11.41
CA ASP A 186 12.63 2.96 -11.69
C ASP A 186 12.18 1.49 -11.76
N GLY A 187 10.90 1.23 -11.54
CA GLY A 187 10.28 -0.11 -11.57
C GLY A 187 10.41 -0.88 -10.26
N LYS A 188 10.86 -0.25 -9.17
CA LYS A 188 10.98 -0.87 -7.86
C LYS A 188 10.11 -0.16 -6.84
N ASN A 189 9.63 -0.93 -5.87
CA ASN A 189 8.80 -0.36 -4.82
C ASN A 189 9.62 0.48 -3.85
N ASP A 190 9.08 1.63 -3.45
CA ASP A 190 9.69 2.62 -2.58
C ASP A 190 8.96 2.74 -1.25
N LEU A 191 9.59 3.41 -0.29
CA LEU A 191 9.00 3.77 1.00
C LEU A 191 9.05 5.27 1.22
N VAL A 192 8.04 5.78 1.92
CA VAL A 192 8.11 7.09 2.55
C VAL A 192 8.05 6.96 4.06
N ALA A 193 8.81 7.80 4.76
CA ALA A 193 8.82 7.81 6.22
C ALA A 193 8.77 9.26 6.73
N ARG A 194 7.83 9.55 7.65
CA ARG A 194 7.73 10.84 8.30
C ARG A 194 8.44 10.82 9.64
N ASP A 195 9.37 11.74 9.85
CA ASP A 195 10.05 11.88 11.13
C ASP A 195 9.23 12.70 12.16
N LYS A 196 9.72 12.75 13.40
CA LYS A 196 9.08 13.47 14.52
C LYS A 196 8.97 14.98 14.28
N SER A 197 9.82 15.55 13.43
CA SER A 197 9.78 16.97 13.06
C SER A 197 8.82 17.30 11.91
N GLY A 198 8.17 16.27 11.34
CA GLY A 198 7.23 16.41 10.23
C GLY A 198 7.89 16.53 8.88
N VAL A 199 9.13 16.07 8.74
CA VAL A 199 9.76 15.91 7.44
C VAL A 199 9.39 14.55 6.87
N LEU A 200 8.93 14.52 5.62
CA LEU A 200 8.72 13.30 4.85
C LEU A 200 9.97 12.99 4.04
N TRP A 201 10.41 11.75 4.12
CA TRP A 201 11.60 11.21 3.47
C TRP A 201 11.22 10.10 2.50
N LEU A 202 11.86 10.07 1.33
CA LEU A 202 11.81 8.98 0.37
C LEU A 202 12.99 8.03 0.61
N TYR A 203 12.70 6.74 0.65
CA TYR A 203 13.65 5.64 0.59
C TYR A 203 13.40 4.87 -0.70
N LYS A 204 14.27 5.06 -1.68
CA LYS A 204 14.20 4.33 -2.95
C LYS A 204 14.50 2.85 -2.73
N GLY A 205 13.64 1.99 -3.22
CA GLY A 205 13.86 0.56 -3.17
C GLY A 205 14.96 0.13 -4.13
N THR A 206 15.59 -0.98 -3.82
CA THR A 206 16.66 -1.55 -4.65
C THR A 206 16.27 -2.89 -5.28
N GLY A 207 15.25 -3.56 -4.72
CA GLY A 207 14.91 -4.94 -5.05
C GLY A 207 15.91 -5.98 -4.52
N ASP A 208 16.86 -5.57 -3.67
CA ASP A 208 17.86 -6.48 -3.06
C ASP A 208 17.65 -6.57 -1.55
N GLN A 209 17.29 -7.75 -1.04
CA GLN A 209 17.07 -7.99 0.38
C GLN A 209 18.25 -7.61 1.28
N LYS A 210 19.49 -7.60 0.77
CA LYS A 210 20.70 -7.28 1.55
C LYS A 210 20.87 -5.78 1.77
N ALA A 211 20.32 -4.96 0.87
CA ALA A 211 20.34 -3.52 0.93
C ALA A 211 19.04 -2.97 0.31
N PRO A 212 17.85 -3.24 0.93
CA PRO A 212 16.56 -3.09 0.26
C PRO A 212 16.20 -1.64 -0.06
N TYR A 213 16.91 -0.66 0.46
CA TYR A 213 16.69 0.75 0.19
C TYR A 213 17.98 1.55 0.13
N ALA A 214 17.98 2.59 -0.68
CA ALA A 214 19.06 3.56 -0.81
C ALA A 214 19.02 4.60 0.33
N LYS A 215 20.03 5.48 0.37
CA LYS A 215 20.05 6.63 1.29
C LYS A 215 18.83 7.51 1.05
N ARG A 216 18.13 7.87 2.14
CA ARG A 216 16.92 8.70 2.09
C ARG A 216 17.15 10.06 1.44
N THR A 217 16.15 10.56 0.73
CA THR A 217 16.07 11.92 0.20
C THR A 217 14.87 12.66 0.80
N LYS A 218 15.00 13.97 1.01
CA LYS A 218 13.91 14.77 1.58
C LYS A 218 12.87 15.06 0.51
N ILE A 219 11.58 14.74 0.82
CA ILE A 219 10.43 15.14 0.00
C ILE A 219 9.95 16.54 0.41
N GLY A 220 9.73 16.77 1.72
CA GLY A 220 9.19 18.04 2.19
C GLY A 220 8.97 18.08 3.69
N SER A 221 8.55 19.23 4.19
CA SER A 221 8.24 19.45 5.62
C SER A 221 6.75 19.78 5.80
N GLY A 222 6.28 19.83 7.06
CA GLY A 222 4.90 20.18 7.38
C GLY A 222 3.92 19.00 7.41
N TRP A 223 4.43 17.77 7.36
CA TRP A 223 3.60 16.55 7.33
C TRP A 223 3.00 16.18 8.70
N ASN A 224 3.35 16.90 9.80
CA ASN A 224 2.70 16.72 11.10
C ASN A 224 1.24 17.18 11.14
N GLN A 225 0.76 17.86 10.09
CA GLN A 225 -0.66 18.17 9.92
C GLN A 225 -1.53 16.91 9.70
N TYR A 226 -0.93 15.76 9.42
CA TYR A 226 -1.62 14.49 9.18
C TYR A 226 -1.41 13.52 10.33
N ASN A 227 -2.48 12.88 10.77
CA ASN A 227 -2.42 11.84 11.80
C ASN A 227 -2.23 10.43 11.21
N ASN A 228 -2.44 10.26 9.90
CA ASN A 228 -2.20 8.99 9.20
C ASN A 228 -1.69 9.23 7.78
N LEU A 229 -0.72 8.40 7.36
CA LEU A 229 -0.19 8.31 6.00
C LEU A 229 -0.22 6.84 5.57
N PHE A 230 -0.73 6.55 4.39
CA PHE A 230 -0.73 5.20 3.86
C PHE A 230 -0.70 5.21 2.33
N ALA A 231 -0.12 4.17 1.73
CA ALA A 231 -0.08 3.95 0.30
C ALA A 231 -1.20 2.95 -0.07
N ALA A 232 -2.09 3.37 -0.94
CA ALA A 232 -3.21 2.57 -1.43
C ALA A 232 -3.08 2.24 -2.93
N GLY A 233 -1.85 2.35 -3.48
CA GLY A 233 -1.61 2.15 -4.90
C GLY A 233 -2.05 3.34 -5.75
N ASP A 234 -2.52 3.08 -6.96
CA ASP A 234 -2.97 4.07 -7.95
C ASP A 234 -4.46 4.37 -7.79
N LEU A 235 -4.80 5.35 -6.98
CA LEU A 235 -6.20 5.73 -6.73
C LEU A 235 -6.81 6.61 -7.82
N ASN A 236 -5.98 7.29 -8.62
CA ASN A 236 -6.46 8.13 -9.72
C ASN A 236 -6.34 7.46 -11.08
N MET A 237 -5.84 6.21 -11.12
CA MET A 237 -5.66 5.39 -12.32
C MET A 237 -4.79 6.03 -13.39
N ASP A 238 -3.74 6.78 -12.99
CA ASP A 238 -2.77 7.39 -13.91
C ASP A 238 -1.51 6.51 -14.13
N GLY A 239 -1.48 5.33 -13.53
CA GLY A 239 -0.39 4.36 -13.63
C GLY A 239 0.74 4.61 -12.65
N ARG A 240 0.52 5.41 -11.61
CA ARG A 240 1.53 5.77 -10.61
C ARG A 240 1.02 5.57 -9.20
N THR A 241 1.92 5.26 -8.31
CA THR A 241 1.59 5.05 -6.90
C THR A 241 1.31 6.37 -6.20
N ASP A 242 0.19 6.43 -5.50
CA ASP A 242 -0.28 7.58 -4.75
C ASP A 242 -0.04 7.44 -3.25
N LEU A 243 -0.03 8.57 -2.54
CA LEU A 243 -0.04 8.61 -1.08
C LEU A 243 -1.34 9.25 -0.60
N VAL A 244 -1.97 8.61 0.38
CA VAL A 244 -3.15 9.14 1.06
C VAL A 244 -2.76 9.64 2.44
N ALA A 245 -3.27 10.82 2.80
CA ALA A 245 -3.01 11.47 4.07
C ALA A 245 -4.32 11.89 4.74
N ARG A 246 -4.52 11.49 6.01
CA ARG A 246 -5.65 11.93 6.82
C ARG A 246 -5.20 12.93 7.86
N ASN A 247 -5.93 14.04 8.01
CA ASN A 247 -5.68 15.02 9.06
C ASN A 247 -6.53 14.77 10.32
N GLU A 248 -6.31 15.55 11.37
CA GLU A 248 -7.03 15.46 12.64
C GLU A 248 -8.52 15.78 12.54
N LYS A 249 -8.93 16.55 11.52
CA LYS A 249 -10.37 16.86 11.26
C LYS A 249 -11.09 15.70 10.60
N GLY A 250 -10.36 14.63 10.20
CA GLY A 250 -10.91 13.51 9.44
C GLY A 250 -11.15 13.85 7.98
N GLU A 251 -10.41 14.81 7.44
CA GLU A 251 -10.32 15.08 6.01
C GLU A 251 -9.27 14.15 5.39
N LEU A 252 -9.54 13.64 4.20
CA LEU A 252 -8.65 12.75 3.46
C LEU A 252 -8.12 13.45 2.22
N TYR A 253 -6.82 13.41 2.03
CA TYR A 253 -6.12 14.04 0.92
C TYR A 253 -5.37 13.00 0.11
N LEU A 254 -5.45 13.11 -1.22
CA LEU A 254 -4.67 12.37 -2.18
C LEU A 254 -3.46 13.20 -2.61
N TYR A 255 -2.29 12.61 -2.58
CA TYR A 255 -1.06 13.10 -3.19
C TYR A 255 -0.74 12.20 -4.37
N ALA A 256 -1.15 12.62 -5.57
CA ALA A 256 -0.93 11.84 -6.78
C ALA A 256 0.55 11.73 -7.12
N GLY A 257 0.99 10.52 -7.42
CA GLY A 257 2.37 10.24 -7.79
C GLY A 257 2.81 10.91 -9.09
N THR A 258 4.09 11.19 -9.23
CA THR A 258 4.67 11.78 -10.46
C THR A 258 5.57 10.80 -11.20
N GLY A 259 6.05 9.73 -10.53
CA GLY A 259 7.12 8.86 -11.04
C GLY A 259 8.48 9.57 -11.12
N ASN A 260 8.73 10.59 -10.28
CA ASN A 260 9.96 11.35 -10.27
C ASN A 260 10.46 11.59 -8.84
N ALA A 261 11.59 11.02 -8.47
CA ALA A 261 12.20 11.13 -7.15
C ALA A 261 12.42 12.58 -6.68
N ALA A 262 12.67 13.54 -7.59
CA ALA A 262 12.93 14.93 -7.23
C ALA A 262 11.66 15.67 -6.77
N ALA A 263 10.47 15.21 -7.22
CA ALA A 263 9.18 15.74 -6.85
C ALA A 263 8.14 14.61 -6.88
N PRO A 264 8.16 13.64 -5.94
CA PRO A 264 7.42 12.39 -6.07
C PRO A 264 5.90 12.56 -6.05
N TYR A 265 5.40 13.69 -5.59
CA TYR A 265 3.96 13.97 -5.49
C TYR A 265 3.55 15.29 -6.14
N LYS A 266 2.37 15.31 -6.74
CA LYS A 266 1.66 16.52 -7.16
C LYS A 266 1.07 17.25 -5.94
N ALA A 267 0.51 18.44 -6.15
CA ALA A 267 -0.26 19.15 -5.12
C ALA A 267 -1.42 18.28 -4.63
N LYS A 268 -1.69 18.34 -3.31
CA LYS A 268 -2.76 17.56 -2.69
C LYS A 268 -4.14 17.88 -3.22
N ALA A 269 -4.98 16.89 -3.41
CA ALA A 269 -6.41 17.00 -3.67
C ALA A 269 -7.22 16.52 -2.46
N LEU A 270 -8.29 17.19 -2.10
CA LEU A 270 -9.22 16.74 -1.07
C LEU A 270 -10.15 15.69 -1.66
N ILE A 271 -10.07 14.44 -1.14
CA ILE A 271 -10.88 13.31 -1.61
C ILE A 271 -11.93 12.85 -0.59
N GLY A 272 -11.88 13.38 0.63
CA GLY A 272 -12.85 13.12 1.68
C GLY A 272 -12.94 14.28 2.64
N THR A 273 -14.14 14.87 2.80
CA THR A 273 -14.34 16.13 3.53
C THR A 273 -14.44 15.95 5.03
N SER A 274 -14.83 14.77 5.52
CA SER A 274 -14.99 14.49 6.96
C SER A 274 -15.28 13.00 7.22
N GLY A 275 -15.25 12.62 8.51
CA GLY A 275 -15.70 11.29 8.97
C GLY A 275 -14.64 10.20 8.87
N TRP A 276 -13.49 10.45 8.29
CA TRP A 276 -12.45 9.43 8.12
C TRP A 276 -11.73 9.05 9.42
N ASN A 277 -11.93 9.83 10.51
CA ASN A 277 -11.46 9.48 11.85
C ASN A 277 -12.23 8.31 12.48
N THR A 278 -13.33 7.85 11.87
CA THR A 278 -14.03 6.61 12.27
C THR A 278 -13.17 5.39 12.03
N TYR A 279 -12.23 5.44 11.08
CA TYR A 279 -11.33 4.34 10.77
C TYR A 279 -10.09 4.37 11.66
N ARG A 280 -9.85 3.26 12.35
CA ARG A 280 -8.64 3.04 13.16
C ARG A 280 -7.50 2.40 12.37
N LEU A 281 -7.81 1.65 11.30
CA LEU A 281 -6.85 1.08 10.35
C LEU A 281 -7.26 1.46 8.93
N PHE A 282 -6.25 1.66 8.09
CA PHE A 282 -6.36 1.72 6.63
C PHE A 282 -5.48 0.65 5.99
N PHE A 283 -5.90 0.14 4.83
CA PHE A 283 -5.18 -0.87 4.06
C PHE A 283 -5.65 -0.91 2.61
#